data_095aee976b11d8b2090ed1b650b8d477
#
_entry.id   095aee976b11d8b2090ed1b650b8d477
#
_cell.length_a   1.000
_cell.length_b   1.000
_cell.length_c   1.000
_cell.angle_alpha   90.00
_cell.angle_beta   90.00
_cell.angle_gamma   90.00
#
_symmetry.space_group_name_H-M   'P 1'
#
loop_
_entity.id
_entity.type
_entity.pdbx_description
1 polymer ?
#
loop_
_entity_poly.entity_id
_entity_poly.type
_entity_poly.pdbx_seq_one_letter_code
_entity_poly.pdbx_strand_id
1 'polypeptide(L)'
;QYGRIFNDVDASEVELLKLMDQVVAAMGDGVKRFNRDYISSATVGKERQGKSQFLQSLGDLDDEIIPAYDATSCTGATSIICNSAEMPKGSVRATITFRQPSELLDIVRPYIMEIDPAYLNNYPLKFEDIGYIRLNYLASKVEKGNANQATALKHLTNIVRHFSEIQELFGSSPISLTDPQLIKTYVAQNNGKDVDSPEAEFYYKYLAVARADIYCPFFVDIGRVHLVDTVGIGDTKYGIEDMMLNTVDRECDAAIVVTRPISGVQESDIELYNSLR
;
A
#
# COMPACT_ATOMS: atom_id res chain seq x y z
N GLN A 1 -40.84 12.23 -17.21
CA GLN A 1 -41.63 12.84 -16.12
C GLN A 1 -40.93 12.80 -14.73
N TYR A 2 -39.71 12.30 -14.66
CA TYR A 2 -38.91 12.22 -13.39
C TYR A 2 -37.87 13.35 -13.21
N GLY A 3 -37.79 14.31 -14.12
CA GLY A 3 -36.78 15.37 -14.13
C GLY A 3 -37.13 16.64 -13.33
N ARG A 4 -38.24 16.69 -12.60
CA ARG A 4 -38.70 17.92 -11.91
C ARG A 4 -38.81 17.84 -10.40
N ILE A 5 -38.36 16.74 -9.74
CA ILE A 5 -38.52 16.56 -8.31
C ILE A 5 -37.27 17.02 -7.50
N PHE A 6 -36.15 17.36 -8.15
CA PHE A 6 -34.90 17.64 -7.45
C PHE A 6 -34.47 19.12 -7.41
N ASN A 7 -35.36 20.07 -7.69
CA ASN A 7 -34.97 21.48 -7.74
C ASN A 7 -35.15 22.27 -6.43
N ASP A 8 -35.62 21.61 -5.36
CA ASP A 8 -35.81 22.26 -4.03
C ASP A 8 -35.27 21.41 -2.86
N VAL A 9 -34.16 20.68 -3.06
CA VAL A 9 -33.51 19.96 -1.95
C VAL A 9 -32.74 21.01 -1.16
N ASP A 10 -33.18 21.30 0.07
CA ASP A 10 -32.48 22.19 1.01
C ASP A 10 -31.07 21.63 1.32
N ALA A 11 -30.13 22.54 1.61
CA ALA A 11 -28.75 22.15 1.93
C ALA A 11 -28.67 21.18 3.12
N SER A 12 -29.61 21.26 4.06
CA SER A 12 -29.76 20.33 5.19
C SER A 12 -30.18 18.92 4.75
N GLU A 13 -31.01 18.78 3.70
CA GLU A 13 -31.41 17.48 3.17
C GLU A 13 -30.25 16.81 2.42
N VAL A 14 -29.43 17.58 1.70
CA VAL A 14 -28.22 17.06 1.03
C VAL A 14 -27.21 16.57 2.07
N GLU A 15 -27.05 17.29 3.18
CA GLU A 15 -26.15 16.91 4.28
C GLU A 15 -26.66 15.65 4.99
N LEU A 16 -27.98 15.56 5.22
CA LEU A 16 -28.62 14.37 5.79
C LEU A 16 -28.42 13.13 4.89
N LEU A 17 -28.63 13.27 3.58
CA LEU A 17 -28.42 12.16 2.62
C LEU A 17 -26.95 11.69 2.63
N LYS A 18 -25.99 12.61 2.66
CA LYS A 18 -24.56 12.26 2.79
C LYS A 18 -24.27 11.50 4.08
N LEU A 19 -24.86 11.95 5.20
CA LEU A 19 -24.70 11.27 6.49
C LEU A 19 -25.32 9.87 6.46
N MET A 20 -26.50 9.72 5.85
CA MET A 20 -27.14 8.41 5.67
C MET A 20 -26.27 7.48 4.81
N ASP A 21 -25.71 7.96 3.70
CA ASP A 21 -24.80 7.18 2.87
C ASP A 21 -23.56 6.74 3.64
N GLN A 22 -22.98 7.61 4.47
CA GLN A 22 -21.85 7.27 5.35
C GLN A 22 -22.23 6.21 6.38
N VAL A 23 -23.40 6.30 6.99
CA VAL A 23 -23.91 5.32 7.96
C VAL A 23 -24.13 3.96 7.27
N VAL A 24 -24.75 3.95 6.09
CA VAL A 24 -24.99 2.72 5.33
C VAL A 24 -23.66 2.06 4.91
N ALA A 25 -22.68 2.85 4.49
CA ALA A 25 -21.34 2.35 4.16
C ALA A 25 -20.66 1.75 5.39
N ALA A 26 -20.65 2.45 6.53
CA ALA A 26 -20.08 1.99 7.79
C ALA A 26 -20.77 0.71 8.31
N MET A 27 -22.09 0.63 8.21
CA MET A 27 -22.83 -0.60 8.54
C MET A 27 -22.46 -1.76 7.60
N GLY A 28 -22.31 -1.50 6.29
CA GLY A 28 -21.88 -2.49 5.31
C GLY A 28 -20.49 -3.05 5.60
N ASP A 29 -19.56 -2.19 5.99
CA ASP A 29 -18.21 -2.60 6.38
C ASP A 29 -18.22 -3.36 7.72
N GLY A 30 -19.05 -2.95 8.68
CA GLY A 30 -19.27 -3.70 9.92
C GLY A 30 -19.80 -5.11 9.67
N VAL A 31 -20.82 -5.25 8.82
CA VAL A 31 -21.38 -6.57 8.46
C VAL A 31 -20.31 -7.46 7.80
N LYS A 32 -19.51 -6.92 6.88
CA LYS A 32 -18.41 -7.66 6.26
C LYS A 32 -17.39 -8.13 7.31
N ARG A 33 -17.04 -7.25 8.25
CA ARG A 33 -16.08 -7.56 9.33
C ARG A 33 -16.59 -8.67 10.25
N PHE A 34 -17.84 -8.60 10.69
CA PHE A 34 -18.44 -9.61 11.57
C PHE A 34 -18.76 -10.94 10.88
N ASN A 35 -18.87 -10.97 9.56
CA ASN A 35 -19.09 -12.20 8.80
C ASN A 35 -17.79 -12.93 8.42
N ARG A 36 -16.63 -12.38 8.76
CA ARG A 36 -15.35 -13.06 8.54
C ARG A 36 -15.22 -14.24 9.48
N ASP A 37 -14.67 -15.35 8.98
CA ASP A 37 -14.33 -16.53 9.75
C ASP A 37 -12.83 -16.58 10.14
N TYR A 38 -12.14 -15.43 10.05
CA TYR A 38 -10.74 -15.26 10.38
C TYR A 38 -10.53 -13.95 11.17
N ILE A 39 -9.43 -13.92 11.91
CA ILE A 39 -8.93 -12.72 12.58
C ILE A 39 -7.79 -12.12 11.74
N SER A 40 -7.85 -10.83 11.49
CA SER A 40 -6.85 -10.12 10.71
C SER A 40 -6.05 -9.17 11.59
N SER A 41 -4.71 -9.28 11.54
CA SER A 41 -3.81 -8.41 12.31
C SER A 41 -2.77 -7.77 11.39
N ALA A 42 -2.67 -6.44 11.43
CA ALA A 42 -1.68 -5.69 10.67
C ALA A 42 -0.45 -5.35 11.49
N THR A 43 0.71 -5.33 10.86
CA THR A 43 1.89 -4.63 11.37
C THR A 43 1.99 -3.26 10.75
N VAL A 44 2.15 -2.24 11.57
CA VAL A 44 2.30 -0.85 11.15
C VAL A 44 3.58 -0.26 11.76
N GLY A 45 4.19 0.66 11.09
CA GLY A 45 5.42 1.32 11.54
C GLY A 45 6.24 1.83 10.36
N LYS A 46 7.30 2.56 10.67
CA LYS A 46 8.20 3.11 9.65
C LYS A 46 8.93 2.03 8.86
N GLU A 47 9.50 2.43 7.73
CA GLU A 47 10.41 1.55 7.00
C GLU A 47 11.55 1.04 7.89
N ARG A 48 12.00 -0.19 7.66
CA ARG A 48 13.15 -0.82 8.35
C ARG A 48 12.98 -0.96 9.87
N GLN A 49 11.76 -0.98 10.39
CA GLN A 49 11.51 -1.23 11.82
C GLN A 49 11.31 -2.71 12.18
N GLY A 50 11.41 -3.61 11.20
CA GLY A 50 11.31 -5.05 11.44
C GLY A 50 9.87 -5.60 11.36
N LYS A 51 8.94 -4.89 10.69
CA LYS A 51 7.54 -5.35 10.52
C LYS A 51 7.46 -6.73 9.88
N SER A 52 8.06 -6.89 8.72
CA SER A 52 8.04 -8.15 7.97
C SER A 52 8.76 -9.27 8.73
N GLN A 53 9.89 -8.99 9.41
CA GLN A 53 10.58 -9.95 10.28
C GLN A 53 9.71 -10.40 11.46
N PHE A 54 8.95 -9.48 12.05
CA PHE A 54 8.01 -9.82 13.10
C PHE A 54 6.92 -10.76 12.60
N LEU A 55 6.35 -10.50 11.42
CA LEU A 55 5.35 -11.37 10.81
C LEU A 55 5.92 -12.74 10.42
N GLN A 56 7.14 -12.79 9.90
CA GLN A 56 7.86 -14.04 9.65
C GLN A 56 7.95 -14.87 10.93
N SER A 57 8.42 -14.25 12.02
CA SER A 57 8.55 -14.94 13.31
C SER A 57 7.22 -15.43 13.88
N LEU A 58 6.14 -14.69 13.64
CA LEU A 58 4.80 -15.05 14.11
C LEU A 58 4.22 -16.27 13.37
N GLY A 59 4.46 -16.33 12.05
CA GLY A 59 3.96 -17.43 11.21
C GLY A 59 4.98 -18.55 10.97
N ASP A 60 6.22 -18.40 11.47
CA ASP A 60 7.40 -19.20 11.12
C ASP A 60 7.55 -19.33 9.60
N LEU A 61 7.53 -18.17 8.94
CA LEU A 61 7.60 -17.99 7.49
C LEU A 61 8.98 -17.47 7.10
N ASP A 62 9.39 -17.72 5.87
CA ASP A 62 10.68 -17.31 5.33
C ASP A 62 10.58 -16.09 4.38
N ASP A 63 11.74 -15.65 3.87
CA ASP A 63 11.86 -14.53 2.93
C ASP A 63 11.22 -14.79 1.56
N GLU A 64 10.89 -16.02 1.24
CA GLU A 64 10.18 -16.36 0.00
C GLU A 64 8.70 -16.00 0.08
N ILE A 65 8.14 -16.04 1.29
CA ILE A 65 6.72 -15.73 1.56
C ILE A 65 6.55 -14.26 1.94
N ILE A 66 7.34 -13.79 2.91
CA ILE A 66 7.34 -12.40 3.36
C ILE A 66 8.75 -11.85 3.20
N PRO A 67 9.02 -11.03 2.18
CA PRO A 67 10.34 -10.45 2.00
C PRO A 67 10.73 -9.55 3.18
N ALA A 68 11.79 -9.91 3.91
CA ALA A 68 12.30 -9.15 5.05
C ALA A 68 13.82 -9.07 5.01
N TYR A 69 14.36 -7.89 4.65
CA TYR A 69 15.80 -7.69 4.47
C TYR A 69 16.29 -6.57 5.38
N ASP A 70 17.44 -6.77 6.02
CA ASP A 70 17.97 -5.84 7.02
C ASP A 70 18.39 -4.47 6.46
N ALA A 71 18.87 -4.45 5.23
CA ALA A 71 19.54 -3.26 4.67
C ALA A 71 18.65 -2.41 3.74
N THR A 72 17.54 -2.94 3.22
CA THR A 72 16.73 -2.27 2.20
C THR A 72 15.25 -2.26 2.56
N SER A 73 14.48 -1.30 2.03
CA SER A 73 13.02 -1.35 2.06
C SER A 73 12.55 -2.52 1.19
N CYS A 74 11.78 -3.43 1.77
CA CYS A 74 11.44 -4.69 1.12
C CYS A 74 10.02 -4.71 0.60
N THR A 75 9.07 -4.28 1.43
CA THR A 75 7.64 -4.36 1.13
C THR A 75 7.26 -3.26 0.14
N GLY A 76 6.85 -3.65 -1.05
CA GLY A 76 6.43 -2.73 -2.11
C GLY A 76 4.92 -2.54 -2.19
N ALA A 77 4.16 -3.60 -1.87
CA ALA A 77 2.70 -3.59 -1.87
C ALA A 77 2.15 -4.21 -0.59
N THR A 78 0.96 -3.82 -0.18
CA THR A 78 0.26 -4.45 0.95
C THR A 78 0.00 -5.92 0.65
N SER A 79 0.49 -6.80 1.52
CA SER A 79 0.32 -8.24 1.40
C SER A 79 -0.50 -8.77 2.57
N ILE A 80 -1.47 -9.64 2.28
CA ILE A 80 -2.27 -10.34 3.27
C ILE A 80 -1.88 -11.79 3.23
N ILE A 81 -1.23 -12.27 4.28
CA ILE A 81 -0.75 -13.63 4.41
C ILE A 81 -1.81 -14.43 5.18
N CYS A 82 -2.43 -15.35 4.49
CA CYS A 82 -3.55 -16.16 4.98
C CYS A 82 -3.05 -17.53 5.40
N ASN A 83 -3.23 -17.89 6.67
CA ASN A 83 -2.97 -19.25 7.11
C ASN A 83 -3.93 -20.22 6.42
N SER A 84 -3.39 -21.16 5.68
CA SER A 84 -4.14 -22.20 4.95
C SER A 84 -3.62 -23.59 5.33
N ALA A 85 -4.08 -24.07 6.48
CA ALA A 85 -3.65 -25.36 7.05
C ALA A 85 -3.93 -26.58 6.14
N GLU A 86 -4.83 -26.42 5.15
CA GLU A 86 -5.16 -27.46 4.17
C GLU A 86 -4.10 -27.59 3.05
N MET A 87 -3.24 -26.58 2.88
CA MET A 87 -2.20 -26.60 1.86
C MET A 87 -1.00 -27.45 2.29
N PRO A 88 -0.30 -28.11 1.36
CA PRO A 88 0.94 -28.82 1.66
C PRO A 88 1.99 -27.87 2.26
N LYS A 89 2.77 -28.34 3.23
CA LYS A 89 3.89 -27.58 3.81
C LYS A 89 4.86 -27.15 2.71
N GLY A 90 5.29 -25.90 2.77
CA GLY A 90 6.20 -25.29 1.79
C GLY A 90 5.54 -24.91 0.46
N SER A 91 4.21 -25.08 0.33
CA SER A 91 3.50 -24.55 -0.85
C SER A 91 2.98 -23.15 -0.59
N VAL A 92 2.92 -22.34 -1.65
CA VAL A 92 2.35 -21.00 -1.63
C VAL A 92 1.45 -20.78 -2.84
N ARG A 93 0.42 -20.00 -2.66
CA ARG A 93 -0.44 -19.49 -3.73
C ARG A 93 -0.76 -18.03 -3.44
N ALA A 94 -0.63 -17.17 -4.42
CA ALA A 94 -1.00 -15.77 -4.28
C ALA A 94 -2.05 -15.37 -5.33
N THR A 95 -2.96 -14.49 -4.90
CA THR A 95 -3.84 -13.75 -5.81
C THR A 95 -3.38 -12.30 -5.79
N ILE A 96 -2.94 -11.81 -6.93
CA ILE A 96 -2.48 -10.43 -7.12
C ILE A 96 -3.61 -9.62 -7.75
N THR A 97 -4.08 -8.61 -7.06
CA THR A 97 -5.10 -7.66 -7.54
C THR A 97 -4.42 -6.35 -7.92
N PHE A 98 -4.72 -5.87 -9.12
CA PHE A 98 -4.10 -4.66 -9.66
C PHE A 98 -4.94 -3.41 -9.38
N ARG A 99 -4.24 -2.27 -9.26
CA ARG A 99 -4.85 -0.95 -9.10
C ARG A 99 -5.61 -0.55 -10.37
N GLN A 100 -6.60 0.30 -10.18
CA GLN A 100 -7.22 1.00 -11.30
C GLN A 100 -6.34 2.19 -11.75
N PRO A 101 -6.45 2.62 -13.02
CA PRO A 101 -5.74 3.81 -13.51
C PRO A 101 -5.98 5.07 -12.65
N SER A 102 -7.20 5.25 -12.13
CA SER A 102 -7.57 6.35 -11.25
C SER A 102 -6.79 6.34 -9.93
N GLU A 103 -6.55 5.16 -9.35
CA GLU A 103 -5.81 5.03 -8.09
C GLU A 103 -4.34 5.45 -8.24
N LEU A 104 -3.71 5.18 -9.40
CA LEU A 104 -2.37 5.68 -9.66
C LEU A 104 -2.34 7.21 -9.77
N LEU A 105 -3.36 7.81 -10.39
CA LEU A 105 -3.47 9.27 -10.45
C LEU A 105 -3.62 9.87 -9.05
N ASP A 106 -4.36 9.23 -8.17
CA ASP A 106 -4.54 9.67 -6.78
C ASP A 106 -3.24 9.57 -5.96
N ILE A 107 -2.33 8.65 -6.33
CA ILE A 107 -0.98 8.55 -5.76
C ILE A 107 -0.04 9.60 -6.34
N VAL A 108 -0.09 9.84 -7.66
CA VAL A 108 0.85 10.72 -8.36
C VAL A 108 0.57 12.20 -8.11
N ARG A 109 -0.70 12.61 -8.09
CA ARG A 109 -1.09 14.01 -7.89
C ARG A 109 -0.53 14.65 -6.62
N PRO A 110 -0.63 14.05 -5.43
CA PRO A 110 -0.03 14.61 -4.21
C PRO A 110 1.47 14.82 -4.31
N TYR A 111 2.22 13.91 -4.94
CA TYR A 111 3.67 14.09 -5.13
C TYR A 111 3.99 15.31 -6.02
N ILE A 112 3.22 15.51 -7.08
CA ILE A 112 3.39 16.69 -7.95
C ILE A 112 3.03 17.96 -7.19
N MET A 113 1.91 17.96 -6.45
CA MET A 113 1.45 19.12 -5.69
C MET A 113 2.41 19.53 -4.57
N GLU A 114 3.11 18.56 -3.96
CA GLU A 114 4.13 18.86 -2.96
C GLU A 114 5.32 19.62 -3.56
N ILE A 115 5.70 19.29 -4.79
CA ILE A 115 6.85 19.90 -5.45
C ILE A 115 6.46 21.24 -6.11
N ASP A 116 5.37 21.25 -6.85
CA ASP A 116 4.85 22.44 -7.56
C ASP A 116 3.31 22.38 -7.65
N PRO A 117 2.60 23.07 -6.72
CA PRO A 117 1.12 23.10 -6.74
C PRO A 117 0.53 23.65 -8.04
N ALA A 118 1.28 24.51 -8.77
CA ALA A 118 0.83 25.10 -10.03
C ALA A 118 0.99 24.16 -11.24
N TYR A 119 1.75 23.08 -11.10
CA TYR A 119 2.03 22.17 -12.21
C TYR A 119 0.76 21.63 -12.88
N LEU A 120 -0.17 21.13 -12.08
CA LEU A 120 -1.40 20.49 -12.58
C LEU A 120 -2.36 21.49 -13.26
N ASN A 121 -2.28 22.77 -12.95
CA ASN A 121 -3.06 23.82 -13.63
C ASN A 121 -2.56 24.03 -15.07
N ASN A 122 -1.24 23.90 -15.27
CA ASN A 122 -0.60 24.09 -16.56
C ASN A 122 -0.55 22.79 -17.39
N TYR A 123 -0.50 21.66 -16.70
CA TYR A 123 -0.37 20.32 -17.29
C TYR A 123 -1.38 19.38 -16.63
N PRO A 124 -2.66 19.37 -17.07
CA PRO A 124 -3.67 18.45 -16.58
C PRO A 124 -3.20 17.00 -16.78
N LEU A 125 -3.23 16.20 -15.70
CA LEU A 125 -2.68 14.86 -15.69
C LEU A 125 -3.76 13.83 -16.02
N LYS A 126 -3.51 13.01 -17.04
CA LYS A 126 -4.23 11.77 -17.36
C LYS A 126 -3.31 10.58 -17.12
N PHE A 127 -3.89 9.39 -17.05
CA PHE A 127 -3.14 8.17 -16.81
C PHE A 127 -2.06 7.94 -17.89
N GLU A 128 -2.41 8.13 -19.16
CA GLU A 128 -1.52 7.93 -20.31
C GLU A 128 -0.33 8.91 -20.32
N ASP A 129 -0.49 10.05 -19.64
CA ASP A 129 0.53 11.11 -19.59
C ASP A 129 1.56 10.91 -18.48
N ILE A 130 1.38 9.92 -17.58
CA ILE A 130 2.25 9.70 -16.42
C ILE A 130 3.71 9.50 -16.84
N GLY A 131 3.95 8.70 -17.89
CA GLY A 131 5.29 8.47 -18.43
C GLY A 131 5.97 9.73 -19.02
N TYR A 132 5.22 10.79 -19.26
CA TYR A 132 5.69 12.05 -19.85
C TYR A 132 5.78 13.21 -18.86
N ILE A 133 5.58 12.96 -17.57
CA ILE A 133 5.74 13.97 -16.52
C ILE A 133 7.14 14.59 -16.60
N ARG A 134 7.22 15.92 -16.57
CA ARG A 134 8.45 16.69 -16.76
C ARG A 134 9.33 16.65 -15.50
N LEU A 135 9.98 15.51 -15.23
CA LEU A 135 10.80 15.30 -14.04
C LEU A 135 11.90 16.36 -13.86
N ASN A 136 12.58 16.77 -14.94
CA ASN A 136 13.62 17.79 -14.87
C ASN A 136 13.07 19.15 -14.45
N TYR A 137 11.86 19.49 -14.90
CA TYR A 137 11.19 20.71 -14.47
C TYR A 137 10.85 20.63 -12.98
N LEU A 138 10.22 19.55 -12.53
CA LEU A 138 9.89 19.33 -11.12
C LEU A 138 11.15 19.33 -10.24
N ALA A 139 12.22 18.69 -10.69
CA ALA A 139 13.50 18.69 -9.98
C ALA A 139 14.05 20.11 -9.76
N SER A 140 13.86 21.02 -10.74
CA SER A 140 14.26 22.42 -10.62
C SER A 140 13.42 23.25 -9.63
N LYS A 141 12.26 22.71 -9.21
CA LYS A 141 11.35 23.33 -8.25
C LYS A 141 11.58 22.88 -6.81
N VAL A 142 12.31 21.77 -6.62
CA VAL A 142 12.63 21.26 -5.29
C VAL A 142 13.50 22.29 -4.54
N GLU A 143 13.02 22.74 -3.41
CA GLU A 143 13.73 23.68 -2.56
C GLU A 143 14.92 23.01 -1.88
N LYS A 144 16.05 23.73 -1.82
CA LYS A 144 17.26 23.19 -1.20
C LYS A 144 17.04 22.88 0.28
N GLY A 145 17.22 21.61 0.65
CA GLY A 145 17.02 21.13 2.03
C GLY A 145 15.60 20.71 2.38
N ASN A 146 14.65 20.80 1.44
CA ASN A 146 13.30 20.29 1.63
C ASN A 146 13.27 18.75 1.40
N ALA A 147 13.36 17.99 2.49
CA ALA A 147 13.39 16.52 2.46
C ALA A 147 12.10 15.93 1.88
N ASN A 148 10.95 16.55 2.16
CA ASN A 148 9.65 16.09 1.68
C ASN A 148 9.56 16.16 0.15
N GLN A 149 9.90 17.33 -0.43
CA GLN A 149 9.92 17.49 -1.88
C GLN A 149 10.94 16.56 -2.56
N ALA A 150 12.12 16.38 -1.95
CA ALA A 150 13.15 15.49 -2.48
C ALA A 150 12.66 14.03 -2.51
N THR A 151 11.95 13.60 -1.47
CA THR A 151 11.39 12.25 -1.39
C THR A 151 10.19 12.10 -2.35
N ALA A 152 9.32 13.09 -2.44
CA ALA A 152 8.23 13.11 -3.42
C ALA A 152 8.77 12.98 -4.87
N LEU A 153 9.84 13.72 -5.20
CA LEU A 153 10.50 13.61 -6.50
C LEU A 153 11.10 12.23 -6.74
N LYS A 154 11.70 11.62 -5.72
CA LYS A 154 12.27 10.25 -5.82
C LYS A 154 11.17 9.23 -6.14
N HIS A 155 10.06 9.25 -5.42
CA HIS A 155 8.94 8.32 -5.66
C HIS A 155 8.32 8.55 -7.04
N LEU A 156 8.06 9.81 -7.39
CA LEU A 156 7.54 10.17 -8.70
C LEU A 156 8.48 9.73 -9.83
N THR A 157 9.80 9.88 -9.65
CA THR A 157 10.81 9.44 -10.62
C THR A 157 10.74 7.95 -10.86
N ASN A 158 10.58 7.14 -9.82
CA ASN A 158 10.45 5.69 -9.95
C ASN A 158 9.18 5.32 -10.75
N ILE A 159 8.05 5.93 -10.43
CA ILE A 159 6.79 5.69 -11.16
C ILE A 159 6.95 6.05 -12.64
N VAL A 160 7.42 7.26 -12.94
CA VAL A 160 7.52 7.77 -14.31
C VAL A 160 8.49 6.94 -15.16
N ARG A 161 9.66 6.59 -14.62
CA ARG A 161 10.67 5.83 -15.36
C ARG A 161 10.24 4.42 -15.71
N HIS A 162 9.46 3.78 -14.85
CA HIS A 162 9.02 2.40 -15.03
C HIS A 162 7.57 2.29 -15.49
N PHE A 163 6.92 3.42 -15.78
CA PHE A 163 5.52 3.43 -16.18
C PHE A 163 5.24 2.55 -17.40
N SER A 164 6.11 2.60 -18.43
CA SER A 164 5.96 1.78 -19.63
C SER A 164 6.01 0.27 -19.36
N GLU A 165 6.67 -0.16 -18.28
CA GLU A 165 6.79 -1.57 -17.91
C GLU A 165 5.54 -2.08 -17.17
N ILE A 166 4.82 -1.17 -16.49
CA ILE A 166 3.72 -1.52 -15.59
C ILE A 166 2.35 -1.05 -16.05
N GLN A 167 2.26 -0.15 -17.03
CA GLN A 167 0.99 0.49 -17.43
C GLN A 167 -0.11 -0.50 -17.81
N GLU A 168 0.24 -1.63 -18.45
CA GLU A 168 -0.72 -2.64 -18.88
C GLU A 168 -1.29 -3.47 -17.71
N LEU A 169 -0.67 -3.42 -16.54
CA LEU A 169 -1.14 -4.10 -15.34
C LEU A 169 -2.34 -3.39 -14.71
N PHE A 170 -2.43 -2.06 -14.87
CA PHE A 170 -3.51 -1.28 -14.28
C PHE A 170 -4.86 -1.63 -14.92
N GLY A 171 -5.85 -1.90 -14.08
CA GLY A 171 -7.20 -2.32 -14.51
C GLY A 171 -7.27 -3.75 -15.04
N SER A 172 -6.16 -4.50 -15.02
CA SER A 172 -6.16 -5.91 -15.41
C SER A 172 -6.89 -6.78 -14.39
N SER A 173 -7.41 -7.91 -14.86
CA SER A 173 -8.01 -8.93 -13.98
C SER A 173 -6.98 -9.49 -13.01
N PRO A 174 -7.39 -9.88 -11.79
CA PRO A 174 -6.50 -10.53 -10.84
C PRO A 174 -5.85 -11.78 -11.41
N ILE A 175 -4.57 -12.01 -11.04
CA ILE A 175 -3.82 -13.21 -11.45
C ILE A 175 -3.55 -14.10 -10.25
N SER A 176 -3.45 -15.41 -10.50
CA SER A 176 -3.08 -16.40 -9.49
C SER A 176 -1.70 -16.96 -9.79
N LEU A 177 -0.83 -16.97 -8.79
CA LEU A 177 0.57 -17.39 -8.87
C LEU A 177 0.86 -18.43 -7.79
N THR A 178 1.76 -19.38 -8.11
CA THR A 178 2.22 -20.43 -7.17
C THR A 178 3.75 -20.49 -7.06
N ASP A 179 4.46 -19.75 -7.88
CA ASP A 179 5.91 -19.63 -7.82
C ASP A 179 6.29 -18.50 -6.84
N PRO A 180 6.97 -18.78 -5.72
CA PRO A 180 7.38 -17.79 -4.73
C PRO A 180 8.23 -16.68 -5.34
N GLN A 181 9.16 -17.01 -6.24
CA GLN A 181 10.03 -16.01 -6.86
C GLN A 181 9.25 -15.06 -7.76
N LEU A 182 8.24 -15.58 -8.47
CA LEU A 182 7.37 -14.74 -9.28
C LEU A 182 6.47 -13.86 -8.41
N ILE A 183 5.90 -14.39 -7.32
CA ILE A 183 5.12 -13.64 -6.34
C ILE A 183 5.95 -12.47 -5.80
N LYS A 184 7.21 -12.72 -5.42
CA LYS A 184 8.14 -11.72 -4.92
C LYS A 184 8.29 -10.52 -5.84
N THR A 185 8.31 -10.71 -7.17
CA THR A 185 8.41 -9.60 -8.13
C THR A 185 7.22 -8.64 -8.10
N TYR A 186 6.07 -9.05 -7.54
CA TYR A 186 4.88 -8.22 -7.42
C TYR A 186 4.73 -7.56 -6.04
N VAL A 187 5.39 -8.08 -5.00
CA VAL A 187 5.19 -7.59 -3.63
C VAL A 187 6.43 -6.92 -3.04
N ALA A 188 7.62 -7.25 -3.53
CA ALA A 188 8.89 -6.69 -3.06
C ALA A 188 9.40 -5.56 -3.97
N GLN A 189 10.27 -4.71 -3.43
CA GLN A 189 10.96 -3.66 -4.20
C GLN A 189 12.27 -4.16 -4.84
N ASN A 190 12.86 -5.23 -4.29
CA ASN A 190 14.13 -5.80 -4.77
C ASN A 190 14.29 -7.27 -4.33
N ASN A 191 15.37 -7.89 -4.78
CA ASN A 191 15.69 -9.29 -4.45
C ASN A 191 16.40 -9.49 -3.10
N GLY A 192 16.60 -8.43 -2.30
CA GLY A 192 17.28 -8.48 -1.00
C GLY A 192 18.79 -8.40 -1.03
N LYS A 193 19.39 -8.31 -2.20
CA LYS A 193 20.83 -8.08 -2.33
C LYS A 193 21.18 -6.63 -2.04
N ASP A 194 22.41 -6.39 -1.63
CA ASP A 194 22.92 -5.03 -1.44
C ASP A 194 22.74 -4.22 -2.73
N VAL A 195 22.28 -2.97 -2.58
CA VAL A 195 22.00 -2.06 -3.72
C VAL A 195 23.22 -1.86 -4.62
N ASP A 196 24.41 -1.91 -4.06
CA ASP A 196 25.67 -1.76 -4.78
C ASP A 196 26.19 -3.10 -5.33
N SER A 197 25.51 -4.21 -5.07
CA SER A 197 25.88 -5.53 -5.58
C SER A 197 25.55 -5.64 -7.07
N PRO A 198 26.42 -6.25 -7.89
CA PRO A 198 26.11 -6.56 -9.29
C PRO A 198 24.95 -7.58 -9.44
N GLU A 199 24.58 -8.26 -8.35
CA GLU A 199 23.46 -9.19 -8.30
C GLU A 199 22.16 -8.54 -7.83
N ALA A 200 22.16 -7.23 -7.57
CA ALA A 200 20.97 -6.51 -7.13
C ALA A 200 19.95 -6.43 -8.27
N GLU A 201 18.73 -6.90 -8.00
CA GLU A 201 17.59 -6.78 -8.90
C GLU A 201 16.53 -5.93 -8.25
N PHE A 202 15.96 -4.99 -9.01
CA PHE A 202 14.87 -4.12 -8.57
C PHE A 202 13.59 -4.50 -9.29
N TYR A 203 12.50 -4.50 -8.55
CA TYR A 203 11.18 -4.82 -9.05
C TYR A 203 10.30 -3.58 -9.01
N TYR A 204 9.43 -3.42 -9.99
CA TYR A 204 8.56 -2.24 -10.11
C TYR A 204 7.08 -2.60 -10.26
N LYS A 205 6.75 -3.89 -10.45
CA LYS A 205 5.37 -4.36 -10.62
C LYS A 205 4.51 -4.05 -9.40
N TYR A 206 5.10 -3.99 -8.19
CA TYR A 206 4.40 -3.63 -6.96
C TYR A 206 3.68 -2.27 -7.03
N LEU A 207 4.17 -1.34 -7.87
CA LEU A 207 3.52 -0.04 -8.08
C LEU A 207 2.11 -0.18 -8.66
N ALA A 208 1.87 -1.23 -9.45
CA ALA A 208 0.56 -1.54 -10.02
C ALA A 208 -0.29 -2.46 -9.13
N VAL A 209 0.25 -2.99 -8.02
CA VAL A 209 -0.47 -3.93 -7.15
C VAL A 209 -1.27 -3.16 -6.11
N ALA A 210 -2.59 -3.38 -6.09
CA ALA A 210 -3.47 -2.88 -5.05
C ALA A 210 -3.40 -3.77 -3.80
N ARG A 211 -3.38 -5.10 -3.99
CA ARG A 211 -3.40 -6.09 -2.92
C ARG A 211 -2.82 -7.42 -3.39
N ALA A 212 -2.09 -8.07 -2.51
CA ALA A 212 -1.63 -9.46 -2.70
C ALA A 212 -2.18 -10.32 -1.57
N ASP A 213 -3.04 -11.30 -1.89
CA ASP A 213 -3.52 -12.30 -0.95
C ASP A 213 -2.65 -13.56 -1.10
N ILE A 214 -1.83 -13.86 -0.10
CA ILE A 214 -0.84 -14.95 -0.12
C ILE A 214 -1.32 -16.04 0.82
N TYR A 215 -1.61 -17.22 0.30
CA TYR A 215 -2.05 -18.39 1.03
C TYR A 215 -0.89 -19.35 1.21
N CYS A 216 -0.56 -19.68 2.45
CA CYS A 216 0.45 -20.67 2.81
C CYS A 216 0.12 -21.30 4.17
N PRO A 217 0.56 -22.53 4.45
CA PRO A 217 0.42 -23.12 5.78
C PRO A 217 1.42 -22.47 6.72
N PHE A 218 0.97 -21.98 7.88
CA PHE A 218 1.87 -21.56 8.95
C PHE A 218 2.45 -22.78 9.66
N PHE A 219 3.64 -22.65 10.19
CA PHE A 219 4.28 -23.76 10.90
C PHE A 219 3.52 -24.16 12.16
N VAL A 220 3.07 -23.17 12.92
CA VAL A 220 2.18 -23.34 14.06
C VAL A 220 0.76 -23.07 13.60
N ASP A 221 -0.15 -24.05 13.80
CA ASP A 221 -1.56 -23.82 13.53
C ASP A 221 -2.13 -22.86 14.60
N ILE A 222 -2.21 -21.60 14.25
CA ILE A 222 -2.82 -20.55 15.05
C ILE A 222 -4.28 -20.27 14.66
N GLY A 223 -4.87 -21.20 13.90
CA GLY A 223 -6.23 -21.06 13.38
C GLY A 223 -6.32 -20.17 12.14
N ARG A 224 -7.50 -19.67 11.88
CA ARG A 224 -7.77 -18.78 10.73
C ARG A 224 -7.32 -17.37 11.03
N VAL A 225 -6.03 -17.11 10.82
CA VAL A 225 -5.40 -15.80 11.02
C VAL A 225 -4.88 -15.27 9.70
N HIS A 226 -5.14 -14.01 9.46
CA HIS A 226 -4.56 -13.25 8.37
C HIS A 226 -3.56 -12.24 8.94
N LEU A 227 -2.33 -12.27 8.44
CA LEU A 227 -1.30 -11.32 8.79
C LEU A 227 -1.15 -10.30 7.66
N VAL A 228 -1.29 -9.01 7.98
CA VAL A 228 -1.22 -7.94 6.99
C VAL A 228 0.14 -7.26 7.10
N ASP A 229 0.97 -7.46 6.07
CA ASP A 229 2.23 -6.74 5.91
C ASP A 229 1.98 -5.44 5.16
N THR A 230 2.07 -4.33 5.88
CA THR A 230 1.84 -3.01 5.30
C THR A 230 3.14 -2.41 4.77
N VAL A 231 3.04 -1.63 3.69
CA VAL A 231 4.14 -0.80 3.22
C VAL A 231 4.60 0.09 4.37
N GLY A 232 5.93 0.18 4.58
CA GLY A 232 6.47 1.03 5.64
C GLY A 232 6.14 2.50 5.40
N ILE A 233 5.80 3.20 6.47
CA ILE A 233 5.68 4.65 6.44
C ILE A 233 7.09 5.19 6.27
N GLY A 234 7.36 5.77 5.09
CA GLY A 234 8.60 6.50 4.83
C GLY A 234 8.54 7.91 5.42
N ASP A 235 9.57 8.69 5.17
CA ASP A 235 9.64 10.09 5.64
C ASP A 235 8.63 11.03 4.93
N THR A 236 7.76 10.51 4.08
CA THR A 236 6.76 11.28 3.30
C THR A 236 5.34 10.84 3.57
N LYS A 237 4.55 11.78 4.08
CA LYS A 237 3.12 11.65 4.44
C LYS A 237 2.14 11.63 3.23
N TYR A 238 2.56 11.23 2.03
CA TYR A 238 1.75 11.44 0.83
C TYR A 238 1.07 10.16 0.32
N GLY A 239 -0.24 10.09 0.49
CA GLY A 239 -1.12 9.14 -0.19
C GLY A 239 -0.97 7.66 0.22
N ILE A 240 0.24 7.16 0.40
CA ILE A 240 0.52 5.77 0.80
C ILE A 240 0.13 5.54 2.27
N GLU A 241 0.37 6.52 3.14
CA GLU A 241 0.00 6.45 4.55
C GLU A 241 -1.52 6.36 4.71
N ASP A 242 -2.27 7.23 4.02
CA ASP A 242 -3.73 7.19 4.03
C ASP A 242 -4.27 5.87 3.48
N MET A 243 -3.65 5.33 2.43
CA MET A 243 -4.03 4.02 1.88
C MET A 243 -3.74 2.89 2.87
N MET A 244 -2.61 2.94 3.56
CA MET A 244 -2.27 1.97 4.61
C MET A 244 -3.27 2.05 5.78
N LEU A 245 -3.52 3.25 6.29
CA LEU A 245 -4.47 3.48 7.39
C LEU A 245 -5.88 3.00 7.00
N ASN A 246 -6.33 3.32 5.79
CA ASN A 246 -7.60 2.80 5.24
C ASN A 246 -7.63 1.28 5.14
N THR A 247 -6.51 0.63 4.78
CA THR A 247 -6.42 -0.82 4.74
C THR A 247 -6.52 -1.41 6.14
N VAL A 248 -5.78 -0.85 7.10
CA VAL A 248 -5.82 -1.29 8.50
C VAL A 248 -7.22 -1.11 9.09
N ASP A 249 -7.85 0.03 8.88
CA ASP A 249 -9.20 0.31 9.39
C ASP A 249 -10.26 -0.64 8.81
N ARG A 250 -10.21 -0.93 7.52
CA ARG A 250 -11.22 -1.74 6.84
C ARG A 250 -10.97 -3.25 6.91
N GLU A 251 -9.69 -3.66 6.87
CA GLU A 251 -9.31 -5.05 6.69
C GLU A 251 -8.85 -5.74 7.98
N CYS A 252 -8.46 -4.96 9.02
CA CYS A 252 -7.84 -5.54 10.21
C CYS A 252 -8.72 -5.42 11.46
N ASP A 253 -8.62 -6.43 12.31
CA ASP A 253 -9.26 -6.47 13.65
C ASP A 253 -8.31 -5.95 14.72
N ALA A 254 -6.99 -5.97 14.45
CA ALA A 254 -5.95 -5.45 15.32
C ALA A 254 -4.80 -4.85 14.51
N ALA A 255 -4.13 -3.86 15.08
CA ALA A 255 -2.90 -3.29 14.56
C ALA A 255 -1.78 -3.39 15.60
N ILE A 256 -0.61 -3.86 15.16
CA ILE A 256 0.59 -3.99 15.98
C ILE A 256 1.58 -2.93 15.53
N VAL A 257 1.83 -1.94 16.38
CA VAL A 257 2.82 -0.90 16.09
C VAL A 257 4.22 -1.43 16.38
N VAL A 258 5.06 -1.52 15.35
CA VAL A 258 6.44 -2.00 15.46
C VAL A 258 7.38 -0.81 15.50
N THR A 259 8.19 -0.70 16.55
CA THR A 259 9.19 0.36 16.73
C THR A 259 10.57 -0.24 17.00
N ARG A 260 11.64 0.48 16.62
CA ARG A 260 13.01 0.02 16.92
C ARG A 260 13.36 0.27 18.40
N PRO A 261 13.87 -0.74 19.12
CA PRO A 261 14.25 -0.58 20.53
C PRO A 261 15.34 0.48 20.76
N ILE A 262 16.26 0.61 19.79
CA ILE A 262 17.43 1.50 19.88
C ILE A 262 17.06 2.98 19.78
N SER A 263 16.05 3.32 19.00
CA SER A 263 15.61 4.72 18.80
C SER A 263 14.58 5.18 19.83
N GLY A 264 14.04 4.26 20.64
CA GLY A 264 12.91 4.54 21.51
C GLY A 264 11.65 4.92 20.71
N VAL A 265 10.58 5.27 21.41
CA VAL A 265 9.35 5.77 20.79
C VAL A 265 9.58 7.21 20.36
N GLN A 266 9.44 7.49 19.07
CA GLN A 266 9.57 8.83 18.49
C GLN A 266 8.22 9.52 18.38
N GLU A 267 8.20 10.84 18.24
CA GLU A 267 6.97 11.64 18.09
C GLU A 267 6.10 11.13 16.92
N SER A 268 6.70 10.77 15.79
CA SER A 268 6.02 10.18 14.64
C SER A 268 5.44 8.79 14.88
N ASP A 269 5.98 8.01 15.84
CA ASP A 269 5.36 6.74 16.25
C ASP A 269 4.10 7.00 17.10
N ILE A 270 4.11 8.09 17.87
CA ILE A 270 2.95 8.55 18.64
C ILE A 270 1.87 9.10 17.69
N GLU A 271 2.26 9.88 16.67
CA GLU A 271 1.33 10.37 15.65
C GLU A 271 0.65 9.22 14.93
N LEU A 272 1.43 8.20 14.51
CA LEU A 272 0.89 6.99 13.90
C LEU A 272 -0.09 6.26 14.82
N TYR A 273 0.29 6.06 16.08
CA TYR A 273 -0.60 5.44 17.07
C TYR A 273 -1.92 6.21 17.22
N ASN A 274 -1.85 7.54 17.26
CA ASN A 274 -3.04 8.38 17.35
C ASN A 274 -3.92 8.32 16.08
N SER A 275 -3.32 8.12 14.91
CA SER A 275 -4.04 7.98 13.62
C SER A 275 -4.78 6.63 13.50
N LEU A 276 -4.34 5.62 14.27
CA LEU A 276 -4.97 4.29 14.32
C LEU A 276 -6.10 4.17 15.36
N ARG A 277 -6.31 5.21 16.14
CA ARG A 277 -7.27 5.25 17.27
C ARG A 277 -8.56 5.95 16.92
#